data_9064447bf99b4f5563e4550213462c2f
#
_entry.id   9064447bf99b4f5563e4550213462c2f
#
_cell.length_a   1.000
_cell.length_b   1.000
_cell.length_c   1.000
_cell.angle_alpha   90.00
_cell.angle_beta   90.00
_cell.angle_gamma   90.00
#
_symmetry.space_group_name_H-M   'P 1'
#
loop_
_entity.id
_entity.type
_entity.pdbx_description
1 polymer ?
#
loop_
_entity_poly.entity_id
_entity_poly.type
_entity_poly.pdbx_seq_one_letter_code
_entity_poly.pdbx_strand_id
1 'polypeptide(L)'
;MKISFKILTFFCLLSLLFIQCKDDDAQIFRAYAEGKFSYSDGKFLEDPVHLINNKKVIAETFPKESGSFVLAGPYEKGAYKLQLKNFKIKSFSTETAGCKISADSLSIEIPDGVTYIIFNDITLK
;
A
#
# COMPACT_ATOMS: atom_id res chain seq x y z
N MET A 1 47.04 -30.53 -15.14
CA MET A 1 46.30 -30.64 -13.87
C MET A 1 46.12 -29.31 -13.14
N LYS A 2 46.98 -28.33 -13.32
CA LYS A 2 46.82 -27.01 -12.68
C LYS A 2 45.65 -26.16 -13.22
N ILE A 3 45.14 -26.46 -14.43
CA ILE A 3 44.08 -25.72 -15.09
C ILE A 3 42.71 -26.13 -14.50
N SER A 4 42.51 -27.40 -14.14
CA SER A 4 41.25 -27.86 -13.59
C SER A 4 40.95 -27.34 -12.17
N PHE A 5 41.97 -27.03 -11.40
CA PHE A 5 41.80 -26.44 -10.06
C PHE A 5 41.34 -24.99 -10.12
N LYS A 6 41.84 -24.20 -11.09
CA LYS A 6 41.44 -22.81 -11.29
C LYS A 6 40.01 -22.73 -11.83
N ILE A 7 39.60 -23.66 -12.68
CA ILE A 7 38.23 -23.73 -13.21
C ILE A 7 37.25 -24.12 -12.11
N LEU A 8 37.63 -25.04 -11.24
CA LEU A 8 36.80 -25.45 -10.11
C LEU A 8 36.60 -24.30 -9.11
N THR A 9 37.66 -23.52 -8.81
CA THR A 9 37.59 -22.37 -7.93
C THR A 9 36.71 -21.26 -8.53
N PHE A 10 36.81 -21.05 -9.84
CA PHE A 10 35.98 -20.08 -10.56
C PHE A 10 34.49 -20.48 -10.57
N PHE A 11 34.20 -21.76 -10.74
CA PHE A 11 32.83 -22.29 -10.65
C PHE A 11 32.23 -22.16 -9.26
N CYS A 12 33.00 -22.38 -8.21
CA CYS A 12 32.57 -22.19 -6.82
C CYS A 12 32.29 -20.74 -6.50
N LEU A 13 33.09 -19.80 -7.04
CA LEU A 13 32.87 -18.37 -6.86
C LEU A 13 31.59 -17.89 -7.58
N LEU A 14 31.32 -18.44 -8.77
CA LEU A 14 30.12 -18.13 -9.53
C LEU A 14 28.85 -18.63 -8.84
N SER A 15 28.90 -19.82 -8.22
CA SER A 15 27.75 -20.38 -7.49
C SER A 15 27.44 -19.58 -6.21
N LEU A 16 28.42 -18.98 -5.56
CA LEU A 16 28.22 -18.09 -4.42
C LEU A 16 27.50 -16.79 -4.80
N LEU A 17 27.71 -16.28 -6.00
CA LEU A 17 27.01 -15.09 -6.49
C LEU A 17 25.52 -15.36 -6.72
N PHE A 18 25.11 -16.57 -7.12
CA PHE A 18 23.71 -16.94 -7.30
C PHE A 18 22.96 -17.12 -5.98
N ILE A 19 23.63 -17.48 -4.90
CA ILE A 19 23.01 -17.64 -3.58
C ILE A 19 22.66 -16.29 -2.94
N GLN A 20 23.41 -15.24 -3.23
CA GLN A 20 23.15 -13.89 -2.72
C GLN A 20 21.89 -13.25 -3.35
N CYS A 21 21.53 -13.62 -4.58
CA CYS A 21 20.32 -13.12 -5.23
C CYS A 21 19.03 -13.68 -4.65
N LYS A 22 19.05 -14.76 -3.90
CA LYS A 22 17.85 -15.36 -3.29
C LYS A 22 17.47 -14.76 -1.94
N ASP A 23 18.38 -14.13 -1.24
CA ASP A 23 18.10 -13.49 0.05
C ASP A 23 17.43 -12.12 -0.09
N ASP A 24 17.49 -11.52 -1.29
CA ASP A 24 16.83 -10.24 -1.61
C ASP A 24 15.33 -10.41 -1.93
N ASP A 25 14.85 -11.64 -2.05
CA ASP A 25 13.42 -11.96 -2.18
C ASP A 25 12.66 -11.86 -0.85
N ALA A 26 13.21 -11.20 0.15
CA ALA A 26 12.45 -10.85 1.34
C ALA A 26 11.25 -10.01 0.90
N GLN A 27 10.15 -10.64 0.87
CA GLN A 27 8.78 -10.39 0.50
C GLN A 27 8.30 -8.97 0.82
N ILE A 28 8.78 -7.98 0.08
CA ILE A 28 8.21 -6.64 0.13
C ILE A 28 7.08 -6.62 -0.90
N PHE A 29 5.85 -6.71 -0.41
CA PHE A 29 4.67 -6.50 -1.23
C PHE A 29 4.44 -5.01 -1.40
N ARG A 30 3.73 -4.65 -2.44
CA ARG A 30 3.34 -3.29 -2.69
C ARG A 30 1.83 -3.16 -2.55
N ALA A 31 1.38 -2.23 -1.73
CA ALA A 31 -0.02 -1.92 -1.58
C ALA A 31 -0.42 -0.85 -2.60
N TYR A 32 -1.62 -1.00 -3.15
CA TYR A 32 -2.22 -0.07 -4.09
C TYR A 32 -3.67 0.18 -3.70
N ALA A 33 -4.01 1.45 -3.54
CA ALA A 33 -5.38 1.88 -3.27
C ALA A 33 -5.73 3.04 -4.17
N GLU A 34 -6.90 2.99 -4.79
CA GLU A 34 -7.44 4.10 -5.55
C GLU A 34 -8.91 4.29 -5.23
N GLY A 35 -9.42 5.47 -5.50
CA GLY A 35 -10.81 5.76 -5.25
C GLY A 35 -11.19 7.17 -5.60
N LYS A 36 -12.43 7.52 -5.24
CA LYS A 36 -13.00 8.83 -5.48
C LYS A 36 -13.80 9.29 -4.27
N PHE A 37 -13.53 10.50 -3.82
CA PHE A 37 -14.30 11.15 -2.77
C PHE A 37 -15.47 11.95 -3.36
N SER A 38 -16.62 11.87 -2.70
CA SER A 38 -17.78 12.71 -2.96
C SER A 38 -17.99 13.64 -1.77
N TYR A 39 -17.99 14.94 -2.04
CA TYR A 39 -18.14 15.97 -1.01
C TYR A 39 -18.86 17.19 -1.55
N SER A 40 -19.76 17.77 -0.75
CA SER A 40 -20.59 18.88 -1.20
C SER A 40 -19.89 20.23 -1.34
N ASP A 41 -18.84 20.49 -0.56
CA ASP A 41 -18.21 21.79 -0.49
C ASP A 41 -16.85 21.91 -1.20
N GLY A 42 -16.30 20.80 -1.73
CA GLY A 42 -15.04 20.81 -2.47
C GLY A 42 -13.78 21.16 -1.67
N LYS A 43 -13.88 21.35 -0.37
CA LYS A 43 -12.76 21.74 0.49
C LYS A 43 -11.85 20.60 0.90
N PHE A 44 -12.23 19.38 0.62
CA PHE A 44 -11.45 18.19 0.99
C PHE A 44 -10.13 18.04 0.22
N LEU A 45 -9.94 18.82 -0.85
CA LEU A 45 -8.73 18.79 -1.67
C LEU A 45 -7.45 19.16 -0.90
N GLU A 46 -7.59 19.90 0.19
CA GLU A 46 -6.47 20.29 1.04
C GLU A 46 -6.15 19.27 2.12
N ASP A 47 -6.98 18.24 2.27
CA ASP A 47 -6.77 17.20 3.28
C ASP A 47 -5.99 16.03 2.68
N PRO A 48 -4.83 15.69 3.25
CA PRO A 48 -4.05 14.56 2.74
C PRO A 48 -4.74 13.23 3.04
N VAL A 49 -4.63 12.30 2.10
CA VAL A 49 -5.07 10.92 2.27
C VAL A 49 -3.83 10.07 2.53
N HIS A 50 -3.85 9.30 3.58
CA HIS A 50 -2.75 8.42 3.98
C HIS A 50 -3.14 6.96 3.84
N LEU A 51 -2.20 6.17 3.39
CA LEU A 51 -2.25 4.72 3.49
C LEU A 51 -1.34 4.33 4.64
N ILE A 52 -1.90 3.70 5.68
CA ILE A 52 -1.17 3.38 6.90
C ILE A 52 -1.10 1.87 7.07
N ASN A 53 0.09 1.38 7.30
CA ASN A 53 0.36 -0.05 7.51
C ASN A 53 1.26 -0.20 8.73
N ASN A 54 0.81 -0.96 9.73
CA ASN A 54 1.53 -1.15 10.99
C ASN A 54 1.91 0.18 11.66
N LYS A 55 0.98 1.14 11.72
CA LYS A 55 1.15 2.48 12.30
C LYS A 55 2.13 3.39 11.55
N LYS A 56 2.58 2.98 10.38
CA LYS A 56 3.46 3.79 9.51
C LYS A 56 2.70 4.30 8.31
N VAL A 57 2.93 5.54 7.94
CA VAL A 57 2.43 6.09 6.67
C VAL A 57 3.29 5.53 5.56
N ILE A 58 2.71 4.70 4.71
CA ILE A 58 3.41 4.08 3.58
C ILE A 58 3.15 4.81 2.26
N ALA A 59 2.12 5.63 2.20
CA ALA A 59 1.80 6.47 1.04
C ALA A 59 0.97 7.67 1.47
N GLU A 60 1.13 8.78 0.76
CA GLU A 60 0.37 10.01 0.98
C GLU A 60 0.06 10.65 -0.37
N THR A 61 -1.14 11.20 -0.49
CA THR A 61 -1.53 11.99 -1.66
C THR A 61 -2.60 13.01 -1.30
N PHE A 62 -2.76 14.02 -2.15
CA PHE A 62 -3.89 14.94 -2.09
C PHE A 62 -4.86 14.57 -3.21
N PRO A 63 -6.18 14.49 -2.95
CA PRO A 63 -7.14 14.20 -4.00
C PRO A 63 -7.12 15.26 -5.10
N LYS A 64 -7.42 14.83 -6.32
CA LYS A 64 -7.60 15.76 -7.46
C LYS A 64 -8.92 16.51 -7.33
N GLU A 65 -9.13 17.54 -8.15
CA GLU A 65 -10.39 18.32 -8.17
C GLU A 65 -11.62 17.42 -8.36
N SER A 66 -11.49 16.36 -9.13
CA SER A 66 -12.56 15.36 -9.32
C SER A 66 -12.84 14.54 -8.06
N GLY A 67 -12.01 14.62 -7.03
CA GLY A 67 -12.07 13.79 -5.84
C GLY A 67 -11.29 12.49 -5.96
N SER A 68 -10.72 12.19 -7.11
CA SER A 68 -9.98 10.95 -7.33
C SER A 68 -8.60 10.96 -6.67
N PHE A 69 -8.16 9.80 -6.19
CA PHE A 69 -6.85 9.63 -5.59
C PHE A 69 -6.27 8.27 -5.94
N VAL A 70 -4.94 8.19 -5.90
CA VAL A 70 -4.18 6.95 -6.07
C VAL A 70 -3.07 6.93 -5.03
N LEU A 71 -2.94 5.83 -4.32
CA LEU A 71 -1.90 5.59 -3.33
C LEU A 71 -1.19 4.28 -3.62
N ALA A 72 0.13 4.28 -3.54
CA ALA A 72 0.92 3.06 -3.65
C ALA A 72 2.14 3.16 -2.73
N GLY A 73 2.42 2.10 -2.01
CA GLY A 73 3.56 2.08 -1.10
C GLY A 73 3.95 0.67 -0.67
N PRO A 74 5.07 0.53 0.05
CA PRO A 74 5.53 -0.76 0.53
C PRO A 74 4.57 -1.29 1.60
N TYR A 75 4.16 -2.55 1.47
CA TYR A 75 3.22 -3.21 2.38
C TYR A 75 3.91 -4.34 3.13
N GLU A 76 3.74 -4.31 4.44
CA GLU A 76 4.11 -5.40 5.33
C GLU A 76 2.85 -6.01 5.92
N LYS A 77 2.86 -7.31 6.18
CA LYS A 77 1.73 -8.02 6.78
C LYS A 77 1.36 -7.39 8.13
N GLY A 78 0.08 -7.10 8.33
CA GLY A 78 -0.42 -6.50 9.56
C GLY A 78 -1.53 -5.49 9.34
N ALA A 79 -1.81 -4.68 10.36
CA ALA A 79 -2.89 -3.68 10.35
C ALA A 79 -2.73 -2.67 9.21
N TYR A 80 -3.83 -2.37 8.53
CA TYR A 80 -3.81 -1.62 7.28
C TYR A 80 -5.07 -0.76 7.16
N LYS A 81 -4.91 0.51 6.79
CA LYS A 81 -6.06 1.42 6.68
C LYS A 81 -5.79 2.60 5.75
N LEU A 82 -6.88 3.12 5.18
CA LEU A 82 -6.93 4.40 4.50
C LEU A 82 -7.36 5.45 5.51
N GLN A 83 -6.60 6.52 5.72
CA GLN A 83 -6.86 7.51 6.74
C GLN A 83 -6.96 8.92 6.21
N LEU A 84 -7.96 9.66 6.68
CA LEU A 84 -8.12 11.09 6.47
C LEU A 84 -7.74 11.85 7.76
N LYS A 85 -7.43 13.12 7.63
CA LYS A 85 -7.01 13.95 8.76
C LYS A 85 -8.16 14.73 9.38
N ASN A 86 -8.90 15.48 8.56
CA ASN A 86 -9.89 16.45 9.03
C ASN A 86 -11.33 16.11 8.65
N PHE A 87 -11.54 15.21 7.71
CA PHE A 87 -12.87 14.86 7.22
C PHE A 87 -13.30 13.50 7.71
N LYS A 88 -14.56 13.40 8.12
CA LYS A 88 -15.13 12.13 8.55
C LYS A 88 -15.78 11.42 7.38
N ILE A 89 -15.65 10.10 7.37
CA ILE A 89 -16.23 9.23 6.35
C ILE A 89 -17.65 8.88 6.78
N LYS A 90 -18.61 9.17 5.90
CA LYS A 90 -20.01 8.81 6.10
C LYS A 90 -20.30 7.39 5.61
N SER A 91 -19.85 7.09 4.41
CA SER A 91 -20.05 5.78 3.78
C SER A 91 -19.02 5.56 2.69
N PHE A 92 -18.86 4.33 2.26
CA PHE A 92 -18.01 3.98 1.12
C PHE A 92 -18.58 2.76 0.39
N SER A 93 -18.13 2.58 -0.84
CA SER A 93 -18.50 1.43 -1.67
C SER A 93 -17.22 0.82 -2.27
N THR A 94 -17.06 -0.49 -2.11
CA THR A 94 -15.99 -1.26 -2.70
C THR A 94 -16.44 -2.72 -2.91
N GLU A 95 -15.85 -3.38 -3.89
CA GLU A 95 -16.08 -4.81 -4.11
C GLU A 95 -15.32 -5.70 -3.12
N THR A 96 -14.33 -5.13 -2.42
CA THR A 96 -13.53 -5.87 -1.45
C THR A 96 -14.31 -6.08 -0.15
N ALA A 97 -14.52 -7.32 0.24
CA ALA A 97 -15.20 -7.66 1.48
C ALA A 97 -14.31 -7.38 2.71
N GLY A 98 -14.93 -7.09 3.84
CA GLY A 98 -14.24 -6.97 5.13
C GLY A 98 -13.72 -5.59 5.48
N CYS A 99 -13.88 -4.59 4.63
CA CYS A 99 -13.54 -3.21 4.97
C CYS A 99 -14.59 -2.61 5.91
N LYS A 100 -14.16 -1.78 6.85
CA LYS A 100 -15.05 -1.08 7.79
C LYS A 100 -14.54 0.31 8.14
N ILE A 101 -15.49 1.20 8.42
CA ILE A 101 -15.19 2.53 8.92
C ILE A 101 -14.76 2.42 10.39
N SER A 102 -13.67 3.09 10.78
CA SER A 102 -13.19 3.13 12.15
C SER A 102 -14.17 3.84 13.08
N ALA A 103 -14.02 3.62 14.39
CA ALA A 103 -14.89 4.23 15.41
C ALA A 103 -14.89 5.76 15.37
N ASP A 104 -13.77 6.39 15.00
CA ASP A 104 -13.63 7.85 14.88
C ASP A 104 -14.11 8.38 13.52
N SER A 105 -14.48 7.51 12.58
CA SER A 105 -14.89 7.84 11.21
C SER A 105 -13.79 8.50 10.35
N LEU A 106 -12.55 8.50 10.78
CA LEU A 106 -11.44 9.11 10.06
C LEU A 106 -10.71 8.13 9.15
N SER A 107 -10.98 6.84 9.25
CA SER A 107 -10.29 5.83 8.44
C SER A 107 -11.22 4.69 8.00
N ILE A 108 -10.78 4.00 6.94
CA ILE A 108 -11.38 2.74 6.50
C ILE A 108 -10.35 1.66 6.77
N GLU A 109 -10.67 0.72 7.64
CA GLU A 109 -9.84 -0.44 7.93
C GLU A 109 -9.92 -1.43 6.78
N ILE A 110 -8.77 -1.85 6.27
CA ILE A 110 -8.65 -2.77 5.14
C ILE A 110 -8.16 -4.12 5.68
N PRO A 111 -8.73 -5.25 5.25
CA PRO A 111 -8.27 -6.56 5.70
C PRO A 111 -6.80 -6.80 5.38
N ASP A 112 -6.07 -7.41 6.31
CA ASP A 112 -4.69 -7.82 6.09
C ASP A 112 -4.58 -8.74 4.87
N GLY A 113 -3.57 -8.51 4.04
CA GLY A 113 -3.35 -9.28 2.82
C GLY A 113 -4.02 -8.71 1.57
N VAL A 114 -4.90 -7.71 1.70
CA VAL A 114 -5.51 -7.03 0.55
C VAL A 114 -4.56 -5.96 0.05
N THR A 115 -3.77 -6.28 -0.96
CA THR A 115 -2.74 -5.37 -1.50
C THR A 115 -3.20 -4.52 -2.68
N TYR A 116 -4.40 -4.78 -3.19
CA TYR A 116 -5.01 -4.01 -4.28
C TYR A 116 -6.47 -3.76 -3.96
N ILE A 117 -6.85 -2.49 -3.84
CA ILE A 117 -8.23 -2.12 -3.52
C ILE A 117 -8.67 -0.90 -4.32
N ILE A 118 -9.91 -0.95 -4.79
CA ILE A 118 -10.56 0.17 -5.47
C ILE A 118 -11.82 0.53 -4.69
N PHE A 119 -11.89 1.79 -4.26
CA PHE A 119 -13.10 2.36 -3.68
C PHE A 119 -13.89 3.07 -4.78
N ASN A 120 -15.08 2.55 -5.11
CA ASN A 120 -15.91 3.13 -6.15
C ASN A 120 -16.41 4.53 -5.76
N ASP A 121 -16.71 4.71 -4.48
CA ASP A 121 -17.11 6.00 -3.93
C ASP A 121 -16.83 6.02 -2.43
N ILE A 122 -16.38 7.19 -1.93
CA ILE A 122 -16.22 7.46 -0.51
C ILE A 122 -16.96 8.77 -0.24
N THR A 123 -18.04 8.72 0.51
CA THR A 123 -18.83 9.89 0.86
C THR A 123 -18.37 10.46 2.19
N LEU A 124 -18.05 11.74 2.21
CA LEU A 124 -17.61 12.46 3.41
C LEU A 124 -18.79 13.20 4.05
N LYS A 125 -18.69 13.40 5.36
CA LYS A 125 -19.66 14.22 6.10
C LYS A 125 -19.37 15.70 5.97
#